data_d411ac18c4b934706966cc4f40588e59
#
_entry.id   d411ac18c4b934706966cc4f40588e59
#
_cell.length_a   1.000
_cell.length_b   1.000
_cell.length_c   1.000
_cell.angle_alpha   90.00
_cell.angle_beta   90.00
_cell.angle_gamma   90.00
#
_symmetry.space_group_name_H-M   'P 1'
#
loop_
_entity.id
_entity.type
_entity.pdbx_description
1 polymer ?
#
loop_
_entity_poly.entity_id
_entity_poly.type
_entity_poly.pdbx_seq_one_letter_code
_entity_poly.pdbx_strand_id
1 'polypeptide(L)'
;MSIKLTTGDRIAETSSKGNQEKWLDNGRWYKLDLFGYEGLAETVTSSLLAKTNVESLGFHYVNYRMERREVHRKTRNGCSSANFLRPGESILTLSDLFRKGVGPDWQWEARRLPNLQSHVRWMAEQVRRLTGLDRSGVYLTLLFEVDMLFGNEDRHLNNIAVLRRGEGFDYCPIFDFGAGLLSNVRDYPMDI
;
A
#
# COMPACT_ATOMS: atom_id res chain seq x y z
N MET A 1 -11.60 -24.65 9.42
CA MET A 1 -12.27 -24.30 8.15
C MET A 1 -11.21 -24.32 7.05
N SER A 2 -11.34 -25.24 6.09
CA SER A 2 -10.41 -25.30 4.94
C SER A 2 -10.76 -24.19 3.97
N ILE A 3 -9.83 -23.28 3.69
CA ILE A 3 -10.01 -22.24 2.69
C ILE A 3 -9.84 -22.91 1.32
N LYS A 4 -10.90 -22.88 0.49
CA LYS A 4 -10.77 -23.16 -0.92
C LYS A 4 -9.95 -22.03 -1.54
N LEU A 5 -8.69 -22.31 -1.91
CA LEU A 5 -7.91 -21.44 -2.75
C LEU A 5 -8.67 -21.24 -4.05
N THR A 6 -9.11 -20.03 -4.29
CA THR A 6 -9.56 -19.63 -5.62
C THR A 6 -8.37 -19.71 -6.55
N THR A 7 -8.58 -20.37 -7.68
CA THR A 7 -7.59 -20.63 -8.74
C THR A 7 -6.73 -19.42 -9.05
N GLY A 8 -5.46 -19.64 -9.40
CA GLY A 8 -4.41 -18.64 -9.62
C GLY A 8 -4.75 -17.44 -10.51
N ASP A 9 -5.80 -17.53 -11.32
CA ASP A 9 -6.25 -16.48 -12.22
C ASP A 9 -6.86 -15.25 -11.50
N ARG A 10 -7.41 -15.42 -10.27
CA ARG A 10 -7.92 -14.30 -9.47
C ARG A 10 -6.86 -13.59 -8.65
N ILE A 11 -5.71 -14.22 -8.43
CA ILE A 11 -4.57 -13.63 -7.72
C ILE A 11 -3.83 -12.62 -8.62
N ALA A 12 -3.86 -12.83 -9.93
CA ALA A 12 -3.11 -12.05 -10.91
C ALA A 12 -3.73 -10.66 -11.22
N GLU A 13 -5.04 -10.48 -11.07
CA GLU A 13 -5.73 -9.26 -11.52
C GLU A 13 -5.56 -8.05 -10.59
N THR A 14 -5.01 -8.22 -9.38
CA THR A 14 -4.96 -7.14 -8.37
C THR A 14 -3.62 -7.01 -7.65
N SER A 15 -2.58 -7.76 -8.02
CA SER A 15 -1.29 -7.63 -7.35
C SER A 15 -0.44 -6.52 -7.98
N SER A 16 -0.18 -5.44 -7.22
CA SER A 16 1.13 -4.80 -7.31
C SER A 16 2.19 -5.90 -7.28
N LYS A 17 3.23 -5.81 -8.10
CA LYS A 17 4.27 -6.82 -8.38
C LYS A 17 5.04 -7.34 -7.15
N GLY A 18 4.37 -7.87 -6.14
CA GLY A 18 4.99 -8.49 -4.98
C GLY A 18 4.73 -10.00 -4.96
N ASN A 19 5.75 -10.80 -4.65
CA ASN A 19 5.66 -12.25 -4.53
C ASN A 19 4.81 -12.73 -3.32
N GLN A 20 4.21 -11.84 -2.56
CA GLN A 20 3.40 -12.17 -1.39
C GLN A 20 2.04 -12.73 -1.83
N GLU A 21 1.69 -13.91 -1.30
CA GLU A 21 0.39 -14.53 -1.56
C GLU A 21 -0.73 -13.67 -0.95
N LYS A 22 -1.67 -13.24 -1.79
CA LYS A 22 -2.83 -12.45 -1.38
C LYS A 22 -4.07 -12.82 -2.19
N TRP A 23 -5.25 -12.72 -1.57
CA TRP A 23 -6.53 -13.01 -2.21
C TRP A 23 -7.66 -12.24 -1.56
N LEU A 24 -8.74 -12.09 -2.30
CA LEU A 24 -10.00 -11.50 -1.82
C LEU A 24 -11.01 -12.63 -1.57
N ASP A 25 -11.57 -12.66 -0.37
CA ASP A 25 -12.65 -13.58 -0.01
C ASP A 25 -13.67 -12.85 0.88
N ASN A 26 -14.95 -12.98 0.54
CA ASN A 26 -16.07 -12.39 1.28
C ASN A 26 -15.87 -10.91 1.65
N GLY A 27 -15.36 -10.11 0.72
CA GLY A 27 -15.12 -8.67 0.93
C GLY A 27 -13.93 -8.34 1.82
N ARG A 28 -13.04 -9.30 2.07
CA ARG A 28 -11.81 -9.11 2.82
C ARG A 28 -10.59 -9.56 2.03
N TRP A 29 -9.57 -8.73 2.03
CA TRP A 29 -8.24 -9.07 1.54
C TRP A 29 -7.46 -9.81 2.61
N TYR A 30 -6.76 -10.85 2.19
CA TYR A 30 -5.83 -11.64 3.00
C TYR A 30 -4.45 -11.58 2.38
N LYS A 31 -3.43 -11.46 3.23
CA LYS A 31 -2.01 -11.51 2.85
C LYS A 31 -1.31 -12.51 3.77
N LEU A 32 -0.42 -13.35 3.26
CA LEU A 32 0.40 -14.26 4.07
C LEU A 32 1.81 -13.71 4.21
N ASP A 33 2.42 -13.95 5.36
CA ASP A 33 3.82 -13.60 5.60
C ASP A 33 4.74 -14.38 4.65
N LEU A 34 5.72 -13.70 4.08
CA LEU A 34 6.66 -14.26 3.13
C LEU A 34 8.10 -14.28 3.67
N PHE A 35 8.56 -13.15 4.22
CA PHE A 35 9.93 -12.95 4.67
C PHE A 35 10.08 -12.86 6.19
N GLY A 36 8.97 -12.81 6.93
CA GLY A 36 9.04 -12.71 8.39
C GLY A 36 7.71 -12.39 9.05
N TYR A 37 7.55 -11.15 9.50
CA TYR A 37 6.44 -10.69 10.32
C TYR A 37 5.61 -9.58 9.66
N GLU A 38 5.44 -9.62 8.34
CA GLU A 38 4.78 -8.58 7.57
C GLU A 38 3.34 -8.35 8.06
N GLY A 39 2.60 -9.41 8.37
CA GLY A 39 1.24 -9.30 8.90
C GLY A 39 1.18 -8.63 10.27
N LEU A 40 2.21 -8.85 11.11
CA LEU A 40 2.33 -8.16 12.39
C LEU A 40 2.63 -6.67 12.18
N ALA A 41 3.57 -6.34 11.29
CA ALA A 41 3.91 -4.96 10.94
C ALA A 41 2.68 -4.19 10.42
N GLU A 42 1.91 -4.78 9.50
CA GLU A 42 0.64 -4.22 9.01
C GLU A 42 -0.34 -3.94 10.16
N THR A 43 -0.52 -4.92 11.05
CA THR A 43 -1.50 -4.85 12.13
C THR A 43 -1.10 -3.82 13.19
N VAL A 44 0.17 -3.83 13.63
CA VAL A 44 0.67 -2.91 14.66
C VAL A 44 0.64 -1.49 14.12
N THR A 45 1.16 -1.25 12.91
CA THR A 45 1.16 0.09 12.29
C THR A 45 -0.25 0.64 12.19
N SER A 46 -1.19 -0.12 11.63
CA SER A 46 -2.58 0.36 11.48
C SER A 46 -3.27 0.58 12.83
N SER A 47 -2.97 -0.24 13.84
CA SER A 47 -3.51 -0.07 15.21
C SER A 47 -2.97 1.18 15.90
N LEU A 48 -1.71 1.54 15.65
CA LEU A 48 -1.11 2.77 16.17
C LEU A 48 -1.63 3.99 15.42
N LEU A 49 -1.81 3.92 14.10
CA LEU A 49 -2.44 4.99 13.31
C LEU A 49 -3.85 5.33 13.82
N ALA A 50 -4.61 4.34 14.32
CA ALA A 50 -5.90 4.56 14.96
C ALA A 50 -5.84 5.44 16.24
N LYS A 51 -4.66 5.69 16.78
CA LYS A 51 -4.44 6.58 17.94
C LYS A 51 -3.93 7.96 17.52
N THR A 52 -3.78 8.21 16.24
CA THR A 52 -3.31 9.48 15.66
C THR A 52 -4.49 10.33 15.17
N ASN A 53 -4.16 11.51 14.68
CA ASN A 53 -5.11 12.44 14.07
C ASN A 53 -5.19 12.33 12.53
N VAL A 54 -4.69 11.27 11.91
CA VAL A 54 -4.67 11.08 10.44
C VAL A 54 -6.05 11.28 9.83
N GLU A 55 -7.08 10.66 10.42
CA GLU A 55 -8.45 10.78 9.90
C GLU A 55 -9.02 12.19 10.06
N SER A 56 -8.63 12.93 11.11
CA SER A 56 -9.04 14.33 11.27
C SER A 56 -8.41 15.25 10.23
N LEU A 57 -7.31 14.83 9.61
CA LEU A 57 -6.72 15.51 8.45
C LEU A 57 -7.46 15.22 7.14
N GLY A 58 -8.47 14.36 7.17
CA GLY A 58 -9.26 13.95 5.99
C GLY A 58 -8.59 12.88 5.13
N PHE A 59 -7.58 12.18 5.66
CA PHE A 59 -6.97 11.03 5.01
C PHE A 59 -7.30 9.75 5.76
N HIS A 60 -7.27 8.63 5.05
CA HIS A 60 -7.60 7.32 5.61
C HIS A 60 -6.41 6.37 5.48
N TYR A 61 -6.43 5.29 6.24
CA TYR A 61 -5.48 4.19 6.16
C TYR A 61 -6.24 2.87 6.22
N VAL A 62 -5.60 1.82 5.72
CA VAL A 62 -6.17 0.47 5.78
C VAL A 62 -5.92 -0.12 7.16
N ASN A 63 -6.99 -0.58 7.81
CA ASN A 63 -6.91 -1.24 9.10
C ASN A 63 -6.75 -2.74 8.90
N TYR A 64 -5.68 -3.30 9.48
CA TYR A 64 -5.33 -4.71 9.36
C TYR A 64 -5.57 -5.46 10.66
N ARG A 65 -5.81 -6.77 10.54
CA ARG A 65 -5.93 -7.71 11.66
C ARG A 65 -5.02 -8.89 11.41
N MET A 66 -4.37 -9.37 12.48
CA MET A 66 -3.60 -10.61 12.41
C MET A 66 -4.49 -11.77 12.00
N GLU A 67 -3.94 -12.59 11.13
CA GLU A 67 -4.57 -13.84 10.67
C GLU A 67 -3.59 -15.01 10.84
N ARG A 68 -4.15 -16.15 11.13
CA ARG A 68 -3.44 -17.42 11.12
C ARG A 68 -4.26 -18.42 10.33
N ARG A 69 -3.71 -18.89 9.21
CA ARG A 69 -4.44 -19.67 8.23
C ARG A 69 -3.73 -20.97 7.89
N GLU A 70 -4.51 -22.03 7.68
CA GLU A 70 -3.99 -23.26 7.10
C GLU A 70 -4.04 -23.14 5.56
N VAL A 71 -2.87 -23.12 4.94
CA VAL A 71 -2.70 -23.02 3.48
C VAL A 71 -1.75 -24.14 3.06
N HIS A 72 -2.17 -24.97 2.09
CA HIS A 72 -1.40 -26.15 1.65
C HIS A 72 -0.93 -27.07 2.81
N ARG A 73 -1.82 -27.33 3.77
CA ARG A 73 -1.54 -28.15 4.97
C ARG A 73 -0.44 -27.59 5.90
N LYS A 74 -0.12 -26.31 5.75
CA LYS A 74 0.80 -25.60 6.65
C LYS A 74 0.08 -24.42 7.28
N THR A 75 0.26 -24.25 8.58
CA THR A 75 -0.21 -23.06 9.27
C THR A 75 0.74 -21.91 8.97
N ARG A 76 0.20 -20.80 8.44
CA ARG A 76 0.94 -19.58 8.12
C ARG A 76 0.29 -18.38 8.78
N ASN A 77 1.12 -17.44 9.19
CA ASN A 77 0.69 -16.15 9.68
C ASN A 77 0.51 -15.18 8.52
N GLY A 78 -0.18 -14.09 8.81
CA GLY A 78 -0.41 -13.01 7.87
C GLY A 78 -1.40 -12.01 8.44
N CYS A 79 -2.04 -11.25 7.60
CA CYS A 79 -3.06 -10.29 7.99
C CYS A 79 -4.26 -10.28 7.05
N SER A 80 -5.33 -9.63 7.49
CA SER A 80 -6.48 -9.33 6.65
C SER A 80 -6.96 -7.90 6.84
N SER A 81 -7.59 -7.35 5.80
CA SER A 81 -8.26 -6.05 5.84
C SER A 81 -9.60 -6.11 5.13
N ALA A 82 -10.52 -5.21 5.47
CA ALA A 82 -11.72 -5.03 4.67
C ALA A 82 -11.34 -4.51 3.27
N ASN A 83 -12.07 -4.95 2.25
CA ASN A 83 -11.95 -4.31 0.94
C ASN A 83 -12.56 -2.90 1.04
N PHE A 84 -11.75 -1.89 0.85
CA PHE A 84 -12.17 -0.49 0.93
C PHE A 84 -12.74 0.05 -0.39
N LEU A 85 -12.60 -0.71 -1.49
CA LEU A 85 -13.15 -0.32 -2.79
C LEU A 85 -14.67 -0.50 -2.81
N ARG A 86 -15.38 0.51 -3.26
CA ARG A 86 -16.81 0.46 -3.57
C ARG A 86 -17.02 -0.03 -5.01
N PRO A 87 -18.22 -0.50 -5.34
CA PRO A 87 -18.56 -0.84 -6.71
C PRO A 87 -18.26 0.33 -7.68
N GLY A 88 -17.54 0.05 -8.76
CA GLY A 88 -17.15 1.05 -9.75
C GLY A 88 -15.89 1.87 -9.40
N GLU A 89 -15.28 1.64 -8.24
CA GLU A 89 -13.99 2.23 -7.88
C GLU A 89 -12.84 1.31 -8.29
N SER A 90 -11.70 1.92 -8.58
CA SER A 90 -10.46 1.21 -8.85
C SER A 90 -9.27 1.94 -8.26
N ILE A 91 -8.24 1.17 -7.90
CA ILE A 91 -6.94 1.70 -7.49
C ILE A 91 -6.14 2.06 -8.74
N LEU A 92 -5.58 3.26 -8.78
CA LEU A 92 -4.62 3.68 -9.78
C LEU A 92 -3.32 4.07 -9.05
N THR A 93 -2.28 3.25 -9.21
CA THR A 93 -0.97 3.52 -8.58
C THR A 93 -0.33 4.77 -9.16
N LEU A 94 0.50 5.46 -8.39
CA LEU A 94 1.22 6.64 -8.92
C LEU A 94 2.15 6.26 -10.07
N SER A 95 2.72 5.06 -10.07
CA SER A 95 3.50 4.55 -11.19
C SER A 95 2.67 4.50 -12.49
N ASP A 96 1.45 3.98 -12.41
CA ASP A 96 0.55 3.89 -13.56
C ASP A 96 -0.04 5.26 -13.94
N LEU A 97 -0.37 6.10 -12.95
CA LEU A 97 -0.85 7.45 -13.17
C LEU A 97 0.18 8.28 -13.94
N PHE A 98 1.45 8.25 -13.51
CA PHE A 98 2.52 9.01 -14.18
C PHE A 98 2.84 8.44 -15.56
N ARG A 99 2.87 7.10 -15.70
CA ARG A 99 3.08 6.47 -17.01
C ARG A 99 2.02 6.89 -18.03
N LYS A 100 0.76 7.01 -17.61
CA LYS A 100 -0.37 7.40 -18.50
C LYS A 100 -0.47 8.91 -18.71
N GLY A 101 -0.20 9.71 -17.69
CA GLY A 101 -0.48 11.14 -17.69
C GLY A 101 0.74 12.03 -17.93
N VAL A 102 1.95 11.56 -17.63
CA VAL A 102 3.21 12.25 -17.94
C VAL A 102 3.84 11.65 -19.19
N GLY A 103 3.93 10.31 -19.24
CA GLY A 103 4.51 9.58 -20.36
C GLY A 103 5.32 8.38 -19.89
N PRO A 104 5.72 7.47 -20.81
CA PRO A 104 6.46 6.25 -20.46
C PRO A 104 7.81 6.56 -19.80
N ASP A 105 8.42 7.69 -20.11
CA ASP A 105 9.75 8.09 -19.64
C ASP A 105 9.73 8.99 -18.41
N TRP A 106 8.60 9.10 -17.69
CA TRP A 106 8.45 9.95 -16.51
C TRP A 106 9.54 9.77 -15.45
N GLN A 107 10.07 8.56 -15.33
CA GLN A 107 11.15 8.26 -14.39
C GLN A 107 12.44 9.01 -14.73
N TRP A 108 12.71 9.23 -16.01
CA TRP A 108 13.87 9.98 -16.44
C TRP A 108 13.74 11.47 -16.08
N GLU A 109 12.55 12.05 -16.23
CA GLU A 109 12.27 13.41 -15.77
C GLU A 109 12.48 13.54 -14.25
N ALA A 110 11.92 12.60 -13.48
CA ALA A 110 12.06 12.59 -12.02
C ALA A 110 13.53 12.48 -11.57
N ARG A 111 14.34 11.61 -12.20
CA ARG A 111 15.77 11.42 -11.85
C ARG A 111 16.64 12.67 -12.06
N ARG A 112 16.21 13.62 -12.86
CA ARG A 112 16.95 14.89 -13.10
C ARG A 112 16.74 15.91 -11.99
N LEU A 113 15.82 15.67 -11.08
CA LEU A 113 15.56 16.57 -9.98
C LEU A 113 16.71 16.51 -8.95
N PRO A 114 17.11 17.66 -8.38
CA PRO A 114 18.36 17.77 -7.67
C PRO A 114 18.36 17.11 -6.27
N ASN A 115 17.20 16.92 -5.67
CA ASN A 115 17.08 16.42 -4.30
C ASN A 115 15.69 15.82 -4.01
N LEU A 116 15.57 15.13 -2.88
CA LEU A 116 14.34 14.48 -2.43
C LEU A 116 13.15 15.45 -2.34
N GLN A 117 13.36 16.65 -1.80
CA GLN A 117 12.30 17.65 -1.70
C GLN A 117 11.71 18.03 -3.06
N SER A 118 12.57 18.17 -4.07
CA SER A 118 12.15 18.43 -5.45
C SER A 118 11.38 17.26 -6.04
N HIS A 119 11.77 16.01 -5.71
CA HIS A 119 11.03 14.81 -6.13
C HIS A 119 9.62 14.79 -5.52
N VAL A 120 9.50 15.00 -4.21
CA VAL A 120 8.18 15.01 -3.52
C VAL A 120 7.30 16.12 -4.07
N ARG A 121 7.85 17.31 -4.27
CA ARG A 121 7.12 18.45 -4.84
C ARG A 121 6.65 18.15 -6.27
N TRP A 122 7.51 17.59 -7.10
CA TRP A 122 7.16 17.19 -8.46
C TRP A 122 6.04 16.13 -8.45
N MET A 123 6.14 15.09 -7.62
CA MET A 123 5.09 14.07 -7.49
C MET A 123 3.75 14.70 -7.09
N ALA A 124 3.75 15.58 -6.08
CA ALA A 124 2.56 16.27 -5.62
C ALA A 124 1.91 17.10 -6.74
N GLU A 125 2.72 17.82 -7.52
CA GLU A 125 2.24 18.63 -8.64
C GLU A 125 1.68 17.75 -9.77
N GLN A 126 2.33 16.61 -10.11
CA GLN A 126 1.79 15.71 -11.12
C GLN A 126 0.46 15.09 -10.66
N VAL A 127 0.35 14.65 -9.40
CA VAL A 127 -0.92 14.15 -8.85
C VAL A 127 -2.00 15.23 -8.96
N ARG A 128 -1.73 16.45 -8.48
CA ARG A 128 -2.68 17.57 -8.57
C ARG A 128 -3.11 17.85 -10.02
N ARG A 129 -2.17 17.92 -10.94
CA ARG A 129 -2.41 18.20 -12.36
C ARG A 129 -3.27 17.14 -13.04
N LEU A 130 -3.01 15.86 -12.73
CA LEU A 130 -3.65 14.72 -13.41
C LEU A 130 -4.97 14.31 -12.79
N THR A 131 -5.22 14.66 -11.53
CA THR A 131 -6.39 14.18 -10.77
C THR A 131 -7.27 15.29 -10.21
N GLY A 132 -6.77 16.53 -10.15
CA GLY A 132 -7.44 17.65 -9.48
C GLY A 132 -7.35 17.61 -7.95
N LEU A 133 -6.64 16.65 -7.34
CA LEU A 133 -6.48 16.55 -5.90
C LEU A 133 -5.50 17.61 -5.38
N ASP A 134 -6.02 18.64 -4.73
CA ASP A 134 -5.29 19.85 -4.34
C ASP A 134 -4.37 19.68 -3.12
N ARG A 135 -4.65 18.67 -2.26
CA ARG A 135 -3.88 18.36 -1.04
C ARG A 135 -2.84 17.27 -1.22
N SER A 136 -2.44 16.97 -2.45
CA SER A 136 -1.50 15.90 -2.78
C SER A 136 -0.15 16.02 -2.07
N GLY A 137 0.35 17.24 -1.85
CA GLY A 137 1.56 17.47 -1.05
C GLY A 137 1.41 17.05 0.40
N VAL A 138 0.29 17.39 1.03
CA VAL A 138 -0.01 16.99 2.42
C VAL A 138 -0.16 15.46 2.53
N TYR A 139 -0.87 14.85 1.59
CA TYR A 139 -1.03 13.39 1.53
C TYR A 139 0.30 12.64 1.44
N LEU A 140 1.18 13.08 0.52
CA LEU A 140 2.50 12.45 0.34
C LEU A 140 3.41 12.68 1.56
N THR A 141 3.38 13.88 2.15
CA THR A 141 4.15 14.17 3.37
C THR A 141 3.71 13.24 4.50
N LEU A 142 2.39 13.17 4.77
CA LEU A 142 1.85 12.28 5.80
C LEU A 142 2.24 10.83 5.56
N LEU A 143 2.14 10.34 4.32
CA LEU A 143 2.50 8.98 3.97
C LEU A 143 3.98 8.70 4.27
N PHE A 144 4.88 9.59 3.88
CA PHE A 144 6.32 9.42 4.15
C PHE A 144 6.68 9.59 5.64
N GLU A 145 5.95 10.44 6.37
CA GLU A 145 6.11 10.53 7.84
C GLU A 145 5.70 9.23 8.53
N VAL A 146 4.60 8.61 8.10
CA VAL A 146 4.18 7.30 8.58
C VAL A 146 5.24 6.24 8.27
N ASP A 147 5.75 6.20 7.05
CA ASP A 147 6.79 5.23 6.67
C ASP A 147 8.07 5.44 7.49
N MET A 148 8.49 6.68 7.70
CA MET A 148 9.66 6.98 8.51
C MET A 148 9.45 6.59 9.97
N LEU A 149 8.26 6.84 10.54
CA LEU A 149 7.93 6.50 11.93
C LEU A 149 7.98 5.00 12.19
N PHE A 150 7.52 4.20 11.23
CA PHE A 150 7.44 2.74 11.36
C PHE A 150 8.57 2.00 10.63
N GLY A 151 9.53 2.71 10.03
CA GLY A 151 10.65 2.12 9.31
C GLY A 151 10.21 1.29 8.11
N ASN A 152 9.21 1.75 7.35
CA ASN A 152 8.75 1.06 6.15
C ASN A 152 9.69 1.34 4.98
N GLU A 153 10.48 0.35 4.60
CA GLU A 153 11.56 0.47 3.60
C GLU A 153 11.12 0.19 2.16
N ASP A 154 9.90 -0.30 1.94
CA ASP A 154 9.41 -0.69 0.60
C ASP A 154 8.32 0.24 0.05
N ARG A 155 8.38 1.54 0.36
CA ARG A 155 7.45 2.52 -0.18
C ARG A 155 7.83 2.97 -1.59
N HIS A 156 7.46 2.20 -2.57
CA HIS A 156 7.60 2.57 -3.98
C HIS A 156 6.26 3.05 -4.59
N LEU A 157 6.30 3.63 -5.81
CA LEU A 157 5.11 4.26 -6.42
C LEU A 157 3.98 3.29 -6.82
N ASN A 158 4.19 1.99 -6.75
CA ASN A 158 3.09 1.01 -6.87
C ASN A 158 2.36 0.80 -5.52
N ASN A 159 2.94 1.25 -4.40
CA ASN A 159 2.34 1.21 -3.06
C ASN A 159 1.79 2.59 -2.62
N ILE A 160 1.77 3.55 -3.55
CA ILE A 160 1.10 4.85 -3.42
C ILE A 160 0.07 4.96 -4.53
N ALA A 161 -1.17 5.30 -4.19
CA ALA A 161 -2.24 5.28 -5.17
C ALA A 161 -3.27 6.40 -4.95
N VAL A 162 -4.08 6.61 -5.98
CA VAL A 162 -5.34 7.35 -5.92
C VAL A 162 -6.49 6.40 -6.24
N LEU A 163 -7.68 6.71 -5.75
CA LEU A 163 -8.91 6.01 -6.13
C LEU A 163 -9.51 6.70 -7.35
N ARG A 164 -9.83 5.93 -8.36
CA ARG A 164 -10.62 6.40 -9.49
C ARG A 164 -12.08 6.08 -9.27
N ARG A 165 -12.94 7.09 -9.41
CA ARG A 165 -14.42 7.01 -9.28
C ARG A 165 -15.06 7.60 -10.52
N GLY A 166 -15.39 6.77 -11.50
CA GLY A 166 -15.87 7.26 -12.80
C GLY A 166 -14.83 8.19 -13.45
N GLU A 167 -15.18 9.45 -13.65
CA GLU A 167 -14.28 10.49 -14.18
C GLU A 167 -13.49 11.22 -13.08
N GLY A 168 -13.81 11.03 -11.81
CA GLY A 168 -13.16 11.70 -10.68
C GLY A 168 -12.12 10.85 -9.98
N PHE A 169 -11.41 11.52 -9.05
CA PHE A 169 -10.40 10.88 -8.21
C PHE A 169 -10.60 11.23 -6.74
N ASP A 170 -10.06 10.37 -5.87
CA ASP A 170 -9.98 10.60 -4.43
C ASP A 170 -8.66 10.06 -3.90
N TYR A 171 -8.26 10.43 -2.67
CA TYR A 171 -7.09 9.88 -2.03
C TYR A 171 -7.34 8.42 -1.65
N CYS A 172 -6.42 7.56 -2.03
CA CYS A 172 -6.45 6.17 -1.60
C CYS A 172 -6.10 6.10 -0.10
N PRO A 173 -6.78 5.27 0.71
CA PRO A 173 -6.29 4.98 2.05
C PRO A 173 -4.83 4.54 2.01
N ILE A 174 -4.01 4.98 2.97
CA ILE A 174 -2.61 4.54 3.08
C ILE A 174 -2.62 3.05 3.40
N PHE A 175 -1.87 2.26 2.67
CA PHE A 175 -1.82 0.80 2.78
C PHE A 175 -0.39 0.29 2.61
N ASP A 176 -0.19 -1.01 2.85
CA ASP A 176 1.07 -1.72 2.64
C ASP A 176 2.20 -1.25 3.56
N PHE A 177 2.04 -1.57 4.87
CA PHE A 177 3.01 -1.30 5.94
C PHE A 177 3.90 -2.51 6.26
N GLY A 178 3.76 -3.59 5.46
CA GLY A 178 4.35 -4.89 5.77
C GLY A 178 5.89 -4.91 5.84
N ALA A 179 6.57 -3.98 5.17
CA ALA A 179 8.02 -3.84 5.24
C ALA A 179 8.51 -2.95 6.41
N GLY A 180 7.58 -2.55 7.30
CA GLY A 180 7.91 -1.78 8.50
C GLY A 180 8.33 -2.62 9.70
N LEU A 181 8.76 -1.95 10.78
CA LEU A 181 9.08 -2.56 12.08
C LEU A 181 10.12 -3.67 11.99
N LEU A 182 11.07 -3.59 11.04
CA LEU A 182 12.12 -4.60 10.81
C LEU A 182 11.54 -6.01 10.58
N SER A 183 10.38 -6.11 9.94
CA SER A 183 9.61 -7.35 9.78
C SER A 183 10.29 -8.42 8.93
N ASN A 184 11.21 -8.02 8.03
CA ASN A 184 11.95 -8.93 7.17
C ASN A 184 13.12 -9.58 7.93
N VAL A 185 12.93 -10.82 8.39
CA VAL A 185 13.96 -11.54 9.16
C VAL A 185 15.19 -11.96 8.35
N ARG A 186 15.18 -11.82 7.03
CA ARG A 186 16.36 -12.06 6.20
C ARG A 186 17.35 -10.90 6.30
N ASP A 187 16.81 -9.67 6.35
CA ASP A 187 17.61 -8.45 6.45
C ASP A 187 17.89 -8.11 7.92
N TYR A 188 16.96 -8.48 8.81
CA TYR A 188 17.01 -8.24 10.25
C TYR A 188 16.87 -9.56 11.02
N PRO A 189 17.89 -10.43 11.02
CA PRO A 189 17.84 -11.69 11.76
C PRO A 189 17.70 -11.42 13.25
N MET A 190 16.79 -12.14 13.90
CA MET A 190 16.66 -12.11 15.35
C MET A 190 17.64 -13.12 15.93
N ASP A 191 18.75 -12.64 16.45
CA ASP A 191 19.68 -13.42 17.24
C ASP A 191 19.09 -13.59 18.65
N ILE A 192 18.42 -14.74 18.87
CA ILE A 192 17.89 -15.15 20.19
C ILE A 192 18.80 -16.21 20.76
#